data_b8d2d5a5ebe4e7145ecc1c5214642379
#
_entry.id   b8d2d5a5ebe4e7145ecc1c5214642379
#
_cell.length_a   1.000
_cell.length_b   1.000
_cell.length_c   1.000
_cell.angle_alpha   90.00
_cell.angle_beta   90.00
_cell.angle_gamma   90.00
#
_symmetry.space_group_name_H-M   'P 1'
#
loop_
_entity.id
_entity.type
_entity.pdbx_description
1 polymer ?
#
loop_
_entity_poly.entity_id
_entity_poly.type
_entity_poly.pdbx_seq_one_letter_code
_entity_poly.pdbx_strand_id
1 'polypeptide(L)'
;MHRSPPPRLSELLTRPAPPSLAGQSEGIENSTNRPLLVLGDPGIDASGDAMIASSSRRAFLARASTLSLALPGLGAALAACSTEEQGRRGDSGQSVTQGRGAPDSLQLQNSNSRLDTAVLKDPGHGASSVTGAVPNAEAATFHRYDPALPPLSTDRTLRLNWRAMEAPVRISKDTVVAAWTFEGDVPVPVVHCRVGDTVEFTLTNEVAVPHSMDFHAAQVDPKVAFRSVRKGESVTFTFKPRWAGAFMYHCGTAPVLMHIGSGMYGAIIVSPREPLPPAKEFVLVQSEFYLADAVNGVRPFDYNKMLSTLPDYMAFNGRPNQYIAEPIHVKVGDRVRFWVVNCGPTHPSAFHVVGEQFDTMYLGAPPGTPIRGVQTWDVPAGGGMCFELVCDVPGEFPFVNHGFGHSQKGAIGFLVVDP
;
A
#
# COMPACT_ATOMS: atom_id res chain seq x y z
N MET A 1 7.42 -16.54 50.19
CA MET A 1 7.22 -15.12 49.93
C MET A 1 5.91 -14.97 49.17
N HIS A 2 4.85 -14.55 49.88
CA HIS A 2 3.51 -14.37 49.31
C HIS A 2 3.45 -13.05 48.53
N ARG A 3 3.14 -13.09 47.26
CA ARG A 3 2.78 -11.89 46.47
C ARG A 3 1.29 -11.64 46.63
N SER A 4 0.95 -10.43 47.08
CA SER A 4 -0.43 -9.94 47.20
C SER A 4 -1.04 -9.73 45.80
N PRO A 5 -2.34 -9.99 45.61
CA PRO A 5 -3.00 -9.76 44.33
C PRO A 5 -3.20 -8.26 44.06
N PRO A 6 -3.34 -7.86 42.75
CA PRO A 6 -3.52 -6.47 42.36
C PRO A 6 -4.90 -5.92 42.82
N PRO A 7 -5.03 -4.60 43.07
CA PRO A 7 -6.26 -3.98 43.55
C PRO A 7 -7.36 -3.99 42.47
N ARG A 8 -8.62 -4.07 42.95
CA ARG A 8 -9.81 -4.09 42.08
C ARG A 8 -10.15 -2.68 41.56
N LEU A 9 -10.73 -2.64 40.39
CA LEU A 9 -11.08 -1.41 39.64
C LEU A 9 -11.95 -0.40 40.42
N SER A 10 -12.64 -0.84 41.47
CA SER A 10 -13.49 0.01 42.32
C SER A 10 -12.73 0.90 43.31
N GLU A 11 -11.43 0.65 43.52
CA GLU A 11 -10.61 1.44 44.47
C GLU A 11 -9.88 2.62 43.84
N LEU A 12 -9.93 2.76 42.52
CA LEU A 12 -9.27 3.84 41.80
C LEU A 12 -10.15 5.10 41.61
N LEU A 13 -11.41 5.05 41.99
CA LEU A 13 -12.38 6.13 41.72
C LEU A 13 -12.58 7.11 42.89
N THR A 14 -11.81 6.99 43.99
CA THR A 14 -12.00 7.81 45.22
C THR A 14 -10.76 8.58 45.67
N ARG A 15 -9.94 9.11 44.80
CA ARG A 15 -8.86 10.02 45.20
C ARG A 15 -9.21 11.48 44.84
N PRO A 16 -9.13 12.41 45.82
CA PRO A 16 -9.35 13.84 45.58
C PRO A 16 -8.17 14.45 44.79
N ALA A 17 -8.50 15.43 43.95
CA ALA A 17 -7.55 16.16 43.13
C ALA A 17 -6.56 17.00 43.98
N PRO A 18 -5.29 17.16 43.53
CA PRO A 18 -4.34 18.03 44.20
C PRO A 18 -4.65 19.52 43.97
N PRO A 19 -4.26 20.44 44.89
CA PRO A 19 -4.57 21.86 44.80
C PRO A 19 -3.77 22.57 43.72
N SER A 20 -4.41 23.54 43.05
CA SER A 20 -3.83 24.43 42.05
C SER A 20 -2.84 25.41 42.68
N LEU A 21 -1.66 25.50 42.09
CA LEU A 21 -0.69 26.59 42.35
C LEU A 21 -1.00 27.77 41.46
N ALA A 22 -1.58 28.80 42.03
CA ALA A 22 -1.67 30.13 41.42
C ALA A 22 -0.53 31.02 41.93
N GLY A 23 0.14 31.70 41.00
CA GLY A 23 0.80 32.98 41.25
C GLY A 23 2.29 32.92 41.52
N GLN A 24 3.08 33.40 40.57
CA GLN A 24 4.04 34.50 40.76
C GLN A 24 4.58 34.95 39.40
N SER A 25 4.27 36.20 39.09
CA SER A 25 4.85 36.98 38.01
C SER A 25 6.10 37.68 38.54
N GLU A 26 7.23 37.52 37.91
CA GLU A 26 8.31 38.54 37.95
C GLU A 26 8.94 38.70 36.57
N GLY A 27 9.06 39.95 36.16
CA GLY A 27 9.48 40.40 34.87
C GLY A 27 11.00 40.41 34.68
N ILE A 28 11.43 40.36 33.42
CA ILE A 28 12.72 40.84 32.96
C ILE A 28 12.50 41.66 31.71
N GLU A 29 13.02 42.89 31.78
CA GLU A 29 13.02 43.93 30.73
C GLU A 29 14.07 43.69 29.62
N ASN A 30 13.67 44.14 28.44
CA ASN A 30 14.40 44.89 27.41
C ASN A 30 15.77 44.47 26.84
N SER A 31 15.79 44.30 25.56
CA SER A 31 16.31 45.24 24.52
C SER A 31 16.74 44.43 23.29
N THR A 32 16.39 44.78 22.09
CA THR A 32 16.99 45.72 21.16
C THR A 32 16.24 45.72 19.82
N ASN A 33 16.02 46.94 19.36
CA ASN A 33 15.52 47.42 18.08
C ASN A 33 16.26 46.87 16.84
N ARG A 34 15.52 46.49 15.78
CA ARG A 34 15.80 46.85 14.38
C ARG A 34 14.57 46.72 13.50
N PRO A 35 14.38 47.55 12.47
CA PRO A 35 13.07 47.87 11.88
C PRO A 35 12.67 46.93 10.73
N LEU A 36 11.38 46.62 10.69
CA LEU A 36 10.70 45.99 9.55
C LEU A 36 10.26 47.05 8.53
N LEU A 37 10.54 46.81 7.28
CA LEU A 37 10.00 47.57 6.14
C LEU A 37 8.49 47.33 6.03
N VAL A 38 7.74 48.43 6.05
CA VAL A 38 6.29 48.45 5.82
C VAL A 38 6.06 48.59 4.32
N LEU A 39 5.31 47.70 3.70
CA LEU A 39 4.61 47.92 2.43
C LEU A 39 3.11 47.96 2.72
N GLY A 40 2.50 48.99 2.20
CA GLY A 40 1.25 49.57 2.58
C GLY A 40 -0.01 48.71 2.41
N ASP A 41 -0.91 49.03 3.33
CA ASP A 41 -2.28 48.54 3.44
C ASP A 41 -3.22 49.58 2.78
N PRO A 42 -4.24 49.17 1.98
CA PRO A 42 -5.34 50.05 1.67
C PRO A 42 -6.54 49.80 2.60
N GLY A 43 -6.79 50.76 3.42
CA GLY A 43 -7.99 51.21 4.09
C GLY A 43 -9.16 50.24 4.32
N ILE A 44 -9.44 49.98 5.60
CA ILE A 44 -10.71 49.47 6.06
C ILE A 44 -11.36 50.57 6.92
N ASP A 45 -12.55 50.99 6.51
CA ASP A 45 -13.42 51.92 7.23
C ASP A 45 -14.13 51.20 8.39
N ALA A 46 -14.13 51.86 9.54
CA ALA A 46 -14.70 51.36 10.78
C ALA A 46 -16.19 51.65 10.87
N SER A 47 -17.03 50.66 10.65
CA SER A 47 -18.37 50.63 11.28
C SER A 47 -18.77 49.16 11.55
N GLY A 48 -18.78 48.82 12.84
CA GLY A 48 -19.17 47.50 13.29
C GLY A 48 -20.66 47.26 13.13
N ASP A 49 -20.95 46.04 12.69
CA ASP A 49 -22.10 45.25 13.17
C ASP A 49 -21.98 43.83 12.62
N ALA A 50 -21.72 42.88 13.52
CA ALA A 50 -21.70 41.48 13.21
C ALA A 50 -23.10 40.92 13.15
N MET A 51 -23.67 40.74 11.92
CA MET A 51 -24.85 39.90 11.75
C MET A 51 -24.47 38.51 11.34
N ILE A 52 -24.62 37.58 12.26
CA ILE A 52 -24.60 36.15 12.01
C ILE A 52 -25.91 35.78 11.31
N ALA A 53 -25.92 35.63 9.99
CA ALA A 53 -27.04 35.11 9.25
C ALA A 53 -27.03 33.58 9.29
N SER A 54 -27.89 33.00 10.12
CA SER A 54 -28.20 31.56 10.08
C SER A 54 -29.01 31.27 8.80
N SER A 55 -28.40 30.69 7.79
CA SER A 55 -29.11 30.16 6.63
C SER A 55 -29.83 28.86 6.99
N SER A 56 -31.18 28.91 7.04
CA SER A 56 -32.00 27.75 7.33
C SER A 56 -31.96 26.72 6.20
N ARG A 57 -32.06 25.43 6.56
CA ARG A 57 -32.11 24.28 5.63
C ARG A 57 -33.18 24.38 4.52
N ARG A 58 -34.17 25.25 4.67
CA ARG A 58 -35.23 25.48 3.68
C ARG A 58 -34.78 26.28 2.45
N ALA A 59 -33.74 27.11 2.56
CA ALA A 59 -33.24 27.89 1.43
C ALA A 59 -32.35 27.05 0.49
N PHE A 60 -31.75 25.94 0.96
CA PHE A 60 -30.95 25.04 0.13
C PHE A 60 -31.84 24.15 -0.78
N LEU A 61 -33.01 23.72 -0.29
CA LEU A 61 -33.91 22.86 -1.08
C LEU A 61 -34.72 23.65 -2.12
N ALA A 62 -34.94 24.95 -1.95
CA ALA A 62 -35.64 25.77 -2.92
C ALA A 62 -34.82 26.14 -4.17
N ARG A 63 -33.49 26.03 -4.13
CA ARG A 63 -32.60 26.27 -5.28
C ARG A 63 -32.32 25.05 -6.14
N ALA A 64 -32.66 23.85 -5.68
CA ALA A 64 -32.52 22.60 -6.43
C ALA A 64 -33.72 22.32 -7.36
N SER A 65 -34.85 23.07 -7.23
CA SER A 65 -36.07 22.79 -7.96
C SER A 65 -36.26 23.58 -9.26
N THR A 66 -35.31 24.42 -9.67
CA THR A 66 -35.48 25.28 -10.87
C THR A 66 -34.55 24.91 -12.04
N LEU A 67 -33.90 23.74 -12.00
CA LEU A 67 -33.04 23.26 -13.11
C LEU A 67 -33.55 21.99 -13.80
N SER A 68 -34.85 21.68 -13.69
CA SER A 68 -35.47 20.51 -14.31
C SER A 68 -36.60 20.90 -15.28
N LEU A 69 -36.30 21.75 -16.28
CA LEU A 69 -37.20 21.97 -17.40
C LEU A 69 -36.38 22.39 -18.62
N ALA A 70 -35.81 21.41 -19.34
CA ALA A 70 -35.60 21.42 -20.78
C ALA A 70 -34.74 20.24 -21.22
N LEU A 71 -35.32 19.08 -21.39
CA LEU A 71 -34.88 18.04 -22.37
C LEU A 71 -36.03 17.04 -22.55
N PRO A 72 -36.76 17.07 -23.65
CA PRO A 72 -37.67 16.00 -24.00
C PRO A 72 -36.92 14.95 -24.80
N GLY A 73 -37.06 13.68 -24.39
CA GLY A 73 -36.74 12.55 -25.24
C GLY A 73 -35.67 11.63 -24.70
N LEU A 74 -36.02 10.75 -23.75
CA LEU A 74 -35.53 9.38 -23.62
C LEU A 74 -36.40 8.68 -22.56
N GLY A 75 -37.56 8.29 -22.98
CA GLY A 75 -38.42 7.36 -22.26
C GLY A 75 -38.51 6.05 -23.06
N ALA A 76 -38.55 4.98 -22.33
CA ALA A 76 -38.88 3.61 -22.79
C ALA A 76 -37.70 2.74 -23.23
N ALA A 77 -37.21 1.94 -22.26
CA ALA A 77 -36.92 0.51 -22.46
C ALA A 77 -36.55 -0.15 -21.12
N LEU A 78 -37.56 -0.42 -20.33
CA LEU A 78 -37.53 -1.45 -19.28
C LEU A 78 -38.84 -2.20 -19.33
N ALA A 79 -38.88 -3.31 -20.05
CA ALA A 79 -39.76 -4.46 -19.77
C ALA A 79 -39.54 -5.58 -20.79
N ALA A 80 -39.55 -6.74 -20.24
CA ALA A 80 -39.84 -8.04 -20.89
C ALA A 80 -38.64 -8.91 -21.26
N CYS A 81 -38.32 -9.78 -20.30
CA CYS A 81 -37.96 -11.18 -20.55
C CYS A 81 -39.15 -11.89 -21.19
N SER A 82 -38.91 -12.67 -22.23
CA SER A 82 -39.31 -14.08 -22.33
C SER A 82 -39.36 -14.57 -23.78
N THR A 83 -38.71 -15.71 -23.98
CA THR A 83 -39.03 -16.88 -24.79
C THR A 83 -38.98 -16.85 -26.31
N GLU A 84 -38.21 -17.86 -26.76
CA GLU A 84 -38.39 -18.77 -27.89
C GLU A 84 -38.06 -18.37 -29.32
N GLU A 85 -36.99 -18.99 -29.79
CA GLU A 85 -36.83 -20.00 -30.88
C GLU A 85 -37.18 -19.63 -32.34
N GLN A 86 -36.23 -20.08 -33.16
CA GLN A 86 -36.31 -20.50 -34.56
C GLN A 86 -36.15 -19.52 -35.73
N GLY A 87 -35.01 -19.68 -36.38
CA GLY A 87 -35.07 -20.08 -37.76
C GLY A 87 -34.68 -19.12 -38.89
N ARG A 88 -33.58 -19.49 -39.58
CA ARG A 88 -33.31 -19.36 -41.03
C ARG A 88 -32.71 -18.09 -41.63
N ARG A 89 -31.46 -18.31 -42.07
CA ARG A 89 -30.84 -18.02 -43.39
C ARG A 89 -31.26 -16.77 -44.20
N GLY A 90 -30.22 -16.08 -44.64
CA GLY A 90 -30.23 -15.43 -45.98
C GLY A 90 -29.52 -14.11 -46.06
N ASP A 91 -28.31 -14.15 -46.56
CA ASP A 91 -27.72 -13.49 -47.72
C ASP A 91 -27.59 -11.94 -47.78
N SER A 92 -26.34 -11.57 -48.04
CA SER A 92 -25.77 -10.50 -48.85
C SER A 92 -26.27 -9.05 -48.73
N GLY A 93 -25.31 -8.12 -48.57
CA GLY A 93 -25.45 -6.74 -48.98
C GLY A 93 -24.42 -5.79 -48.40
N GLN A 94 -23.36 -5.53 -49.14
CA GLN A 94 -22.41 -4.46 -48.87
C GLN A 94 -23.08 -3.07 -48.94
N SER A 95 -22.77 -2.21 -48.00
CA SER A 95 -22.79 -0.77 -48.23
C SER A 95 -21.79 -0.05 -47.34
N VAL A 96 -20.83 0.59 -47.95
CA VAL A 96 -19.81 1.47 -47.39
C VAL A 96 -20.42 2.84 -47.15
N THR A 97 -20.37 3.35 -45.92
CA THR A 97 -20.45 4.80 -45.69
C THR A 97 -19.41 5.21 -44.64
N GLN A 98 -18.51 6.07 -45.07
CA GLN A 98 -17.50 6.75 -44.22
C GLN A 98 -18.18 7.70 -43.23
N GLY A 99 -17.90 7.55 -41.95
CA GLY A 99 -18.21 8.52 -40.91
C GLY A 99 -16.92 8.85 -40.14
N ARG A 100 -16.62 10.13 -40.03
CA ARG A 100 -15.43 10.71 -39.40
C ARG A 100 -15.35 10.32 -37.91
N GLY A 101 -14.20 9.80 -37.49
CA GLY A 101 -13.91 9.34 -36.15
C GLY A 101 -13.74 10.45 -35.12
N ALA A 102 -14.21 10.18 -33.92
CA ALA A 102 -13.79 10.83 -32.69
C ALA A 102 -12.39 10.34 -32.27
N PRO A 103 -11.59 11.11 -31.50
CA PRO A 103 -10.22 10.72 -31.18
C PRO A 103 -10.19 9.47 -30.28
N ASP A 104 -9.34 8.54 -30.67
CA ASP A 104 -9.10 7.29 -29.98
C ASP A 104 -8.78 7.49 -28.51
N SER A 105 -9.61 6.92 -27.65
CA SER A 105 -9.27 6.58 -26.29
C SER A 105 -8.01 5.70 -26.31
N LEU A 106 -7.03 6.07 -25.49
CA LEU A 106 -5.78 5.33 -25.27
C LEU A 106 -6.08 3.85 -24.96
N GLN A 107 -6.17 3.05 -25.99
CA GLN A 107 -6.06 1.60 -25.83
C GLN A 107 -4.57 1.29 -25.62
N LEU A 108 -4.21 0.96 -24.38
CA LEU A 108 -2.97 0.27 -24.06
C LEU A 108 -3.00 -1.09 -24.76
N GLN A 109 -2.67 -1.10 -26.04
CA GLN A 109 -2.43 -2.35 -26.76
C GLN A 109 -1.09 -2.90 -26.30
N ASN A 110 -1.14 -3.77 -25.31
CA ASN A 110 -0.01 -4.57 -24.91
C ASN A 110 0.36 -5.49 -26.08
N SER A 111 1.53 -5.30 -26.67
CA SER A 111 2.06 -6.14 -27.77
C SER A 111 2.25 -7.62 -27.39
N ASN A 112 2.03 -7.96 -26.11
CA ASN A 112 2.08 -9.32 -25.54
C ASN A 112 0.70 -10.00 -25.43
N SER A 113 -0.39 -9.36 -25.91
CA SER A 113 -1.75 -9.86 -25.71
C SER A 113 -2.04 -11.27 -26.28
N ARG A 114 -1.21 -11.77 -27.19
CA ARG A 114 -1.38 -13.13 -27.74
C ARG A 114 -0.91 -14.25 -26.81
N LEU A 115 0.03 -13.98 -25.89
CA LEU A 115 0.47 -14.97 -24.90
C LEU A 115 -0.49 -15.02 -23.70
N ASP A 116 -1.04 -13.86 -23.32
CA ASP A 116 -1.93 -13.73 -22.18
C ASP A 116 -3.31 -14.39 -22.40
N THR A 117 -3.81 -14.37 -23.64
CA THR A 117 -5.08 -15.02 -23.99
C THR A 117 -5.03 -16.54 -23.95
N ALA A 118 -3.85 -17.15 -24.06
CA ALA A 118 -3.71 -18.61 -23.91
C ALA A 118 -3.85 -19.04 -22.45
N VAL A 119 -3.33 -18.25 -21.50
CA VAL A 119 -3.46 -18.47 -20.06
C VAL A 119 -4.91 -18.25 -19.60
N LEU A 120 -5.61 -17.27 -20.19
CA LEU A 120 -7.01 -16.96 -19.86
C LEU A 120 -8.04 -17.92 -20.47
N LYS A 121 -7.67 -18.73 -21.46
CA LYS A 121 -8.61 -19.62 -22.18
C LYS A 121 -8.75 -21.02 -21.56
N ASP A 122 -7.93 -21.35 -20.59
CA ASP A 122 -8.04 -22.65 -19.91
C ASP A 122 -8.76 -22.48 -18.56
N PRO A 123 -10.05 -22.81 -18.46
CA PRO A 123 -10.82 -22.71 -17.22
C PRO A 123 -10.33 -23.66 -16.11
N GLY A 124 -9.39 -24.56 -16.38
CA GLY A 124 -8.75 -25.44 -15.42
C GLY A 124 -7.55 -24.82 -14.67
N HIS A 125 -7.10 -23.64 -15.11
CA HIS A 125 -5.90 -22.98 -14.57
C HIS A 125 -6.22 -21.80 -13.65
N GLY A 126 -7.30 -21.88 -12.89
CA GLY A 126 -7.55 -20.99 -11.76
C GLY A 126 -6.57 -21.18 -10.60
N ALA A 127 -5.83 -22.26 -10.59
CA ALA A 127 -4.65 -22.43 -9.77
C ALA A 127 -3.43 -21.96 -10.57
N SER A 128 -2.54 -21.21 -10.00
CA SER A 128 -1.22 -20.97 -10.56
C SER A 128 -0.69 -22.33 -11.01
N SER A 129 -0.64 -22.55 -12.32
CA SER A 129 0.00 -23.75 -12.81
C SER A 129 1.48 -23.62 -12.52
N VAL A 130 1.87 -24.10 -11.36
CA VAL A 130 3.26 -24.48 -11.12
C VAL A 130 3.51 -25.59 -12.16
N THR A 131 3.94 -25.21 -13.35
CA THR A 131 4.27 -26.13 -14.44
C THR A 131 5.64 -26.77 -14.20
N GLY A 132 5.96 -27.03 -12.97
CA GLY A 132 7.13 -27.74 -12.49
C GLY A 132 6.74 -28.77 -11.44
N ALA A 133 7.68 -29.59 -10.99
CA ALA A 133 7.47 -30.44 -9.82
C ALA A 133 6.99 -29.56 -8.66
N VAL A 134 5.84 -29.91 -8.04
CA VAL A 134 5.33 -29.18 -6.87
C VAL A 134 6.49 -29.06 -5.88
N PRO A 135 6.86 -27.85 -5.48
CA PRO A 135 7.99 -27.66 -4.56
C PRO A 135 7.78 -28.48 -3.29
N ASN A 136 8.84 -29.09 -2.75
CA ASN A 136 8.73 -29.85 -1.51
C ASN A 136 8.44 -28.91 -0.34
N ALA A 137 7.28 -29.06 0.30
CA ALA A 137 6.88 -28.28 1.47
C ALA A 137 7.88 -28.35 2.63
N GLU A 138 8.58 -29.50 2.77
CA GLU A 138 9.60 -29.72 3.82
C GLU A 138 10.86 -28.87 3.61
N ALA A 139 11.14 -28.46 2.37
CA ALA A 139 12.28 -27.60 2.06
C ALA A 139 12.09 -26.14 2.49
N ALA A 140 10.82 -25.72 2.73
CA ALA A 140 10.53 -24.36 3.12
C ALA A 140 10.60 -24.18 4.64
N THR A 141 11.56 -23.40 5.13
CA THR A 141 11.71 -23.05 6.53
C THR A 141 10.94 -21.75 6.83
N PHE A 142 10.26 -21.69 7.99
CA PHE A 142 9.68 -20.44 8.45
C PHE A 142 10.77 -19.51 8.97
N HIS A 143 10.82 -18.32 8.42
CA HIS A 143 11.65 -17.23 8.90
C HIS A 143 10.77 -16.02 9.14
N ARG A 144 10.85 -15.44 10.35
CA ARG A 144 10.30 -14.12 10.59
C ARG A 144 10.98 -13.12 9.66
N TYR A 145 10.17 -12.29 9.00
CA TYR A 145 10.74 -11.22 8.18
C TYR A 145 11.19 -10.07 9.08
N ASP A 146 12.46 -9.66 8.97
CA ASP A 146 12.98 -8.51 9.71
C ASP A 146 12.37 -7.21 9.17
N PRO A 147 11.59 -6.45 9.98
CA PRO A 147 10.98 -5.22 9.53
C PRO A 147 11.96 -4.04 9.49
N ALA A 148 13.16 -4.15 10.05
CA ALA A 148 14.12 -3.07 10.09
C ALA A 148 14.45 -2.57 8.67
N LEU A 149 14.46 -1.23 8.49
CA LEU A 149 14.89 -0.64 7.22
C LEU A 149 16.37 -1.01 6.99
N PRO A 150 16.72 -1.67 5.87
CA PRO A 150 18.11 -1.98 5.56
C PRO A 150 18.99 -0.72 5.55
N PRO A 151 20.27 -0.82 5.95
CA PRO A 151 21.17 0.33 5.94
C PRO A 151 21.36 0.86 4.50
N LEU A 152 21.50 2.18 4.38
CA LEU A 152 21.85 2.81 3.12
C LEU A 152 23.25 2.41 2.68
N SER A 153 23.39 2.04 1.40
CA SER A 153 24.72 1.88 0.80
C SER A 153 25.49 3.20 0.81
N THR A 154 26.81 3.12 0.98
CA THR A 154 27.71 4.23 0.74
C THR A 154 27.86 4.55 -0.74
N ASP A 155 27.66 3.56 -1.60
CA ASP A 155 27.71 3.70 -3.05
C ASP A 155 26.49 4.46 -3.55
N ARG A 156 26.77 5.36 -4.53
CA ARG A 156 25.70 6.11 -5.21
C ARG A 156 25.12 5.37 -6.41
N THR A 157 25.62 4.17 -6.67
CA THR A 157 25.10 3.25 -7.69
C THR A 157 24.77 1.92 -7.04
N LEU A 158 23.48 1.60 -7.03
CA LEU A 158 22.97 0.35 -6.53
C LEU A 158 22.78 -0.62 -7.71
N ARG A 159 23.46 -1.76 -7.68
CA ARG A 159 23.36 -2.81 -8.71
C ARG A 159 22.53 -3.96 -8.17
N LEU A 160 21.39 -4.21 -8.82
CA LEU A 160 20.45 -5.28 -8.47
C LEU A 160 20.38 -6.26 -9.63
N ASN A 161 20.85 -7.49 -9.40
CA ASN A 161 20.77 -8.57 -10.38
C ASN A 161 19.87 -9.64 -9.81
N TRP A 162 18.62 -9.68 -10.23
CA TRP A 162 17.59 -10.54 -9.66
C TRP A 162 17.11 -11.59 -10.65
N ARG A 163 16.59 -12.68 -10.09
CA ARG A 163 16.01 -13.79 -10.81
C ARG A 163 14.53 -13.89 -10.52
N ALA A 164 13.71 -14.02 -11.57
CA ALA A 164 12.34 -14.46 -11.42
C ALA A 164 12.34 -15.99 -11.33
N MET A 165 11.75 -16.51 -10.25
CA MET A 165 11.77 -17.94 -9.94
C MET A 165 10.50 -18.38 -9.21
N GLU A 166 10.22 -19.68 -9.27
CA GLU A 166 9.20 -20.33 -8.45
C GLU A 166 9.85 -20.86 -7.17
N ALA A 167 9.19 -20.65 -6.03
CA ALA A 167 9.70 -21.13 -4.75
C ALA A 167 8.57 -21.55 -3.80
N PRO A 168 8.75 -22.60 -2.99
CA PRO A 168 7.90 -22.88 -1.85
C PRO A 168 8.25 -21.88 -0.74
N VAL A 169 7.30 -21.05 -0.35
CA VAL A 169 7.48 -20.08 0.73
C VAL A 169 6.59 -20.44 1.91
N ARG A 170 7.19 -20.62 3.09
CA ARG A 170 6.45 -20.87 4.33
C ARG A 170 6.00 -19.55 4.93
N ILE A 171 4.71 -19.26 4.83
CA ILE A 171 4.12 -18.02 5.34
C ILE A 171 3.61 -18.12 6.77
N SER A 172 3.36 -19.34 7.26
CA SER A 172 3.00 -19.64 8.66
C SER A 172 3.54 -21.02 9.07
N LYS A 173 3.35 -21.40 10.34
CA LYS A 173 3.72 -22.73 10.83
C LYS A 173 3.14 -23.86 9.97
N ASP A 174 1.90 -23.69 9.50
CA ASP A 174 1.13 -24.76 8.84
C ASP A 174 0.87 -24.49 7.36
N THR A 175 1.37 -23.38 6.80
CA THR A 175 1.06 -22.98 5.42
C THR A 175 2.32 -22.71 4.62
N VAL A 176 2.48 -23.49 3.54
CA VAL A 176 3.48 -23.28 2.49
C VAL A 176 2.76 -22.92 1.20
N VAL A 177 3.20 -21.89 0.51
CA VAL A 177 2.63 -21.45 -0.76
C VAL A 177 3.59 -21.70 -1.92
N ALA A 178 3.05 -22.01 -3.10
CA ALA A 178 3.81 -22.11 -4.34
C ALA A 178 3.93 -20.71 -4.95
N ALA A 179 4.93 -19.94 -4.54
CA ALA A 179 5.06 -18.54 -4.92
C ALA A 179 5.83 -18.35 -6.23
N TRP A 180 5.41 -17.37 -7.02
CA TRP A 180 6.28 -16.71 -7.99
C TRP A 180 7.00 -15.58 -7.27
N THR A 181 8.32 -15.52 -7.40
CA THR A 181 9.12 -14.61 -6.59
C THR A 181 10.21 -13.94 -7.42
N PHE A 182 10.75 -12.87 -6.88
CA PHE A 182 12.11 -12.43 -7.18
C PHE A 182 13.00 -12.88 -6.03
N GLU A 183 14.08 -13.63 -6.34
CA GLU A 183 15.06 -14.13 -5.36
C GLU A 183 14.53 -15.11 -4.29
N GLY A 184 13.34 -15.71 -4.47
CA GLY A 184 12.91 -16.89 -3.70
C GLY A 184 12.11 -16.62 -2.43
N ASP A 185 11.72 -15.38 -2.10
CA ASP A 185 10.89 -15.08 -0.91
C ASP A 185 9.74 -14.10 -1.22
N VAL A 186 8.80 -13.97 -0.29
CA VAL A 186 7.62 -13.06 -0.34
C VAL A 186 7.47 -12.34 1.01
N PRO A 187 7.47 -11.00 1.05
CA PRO A 187 7.85 -10.13 -0.05
C PRO A 187 9.34 -10.29 -0.39
N VAL A 188 9.70 -9.82 -1.55
CA VAL A 188 11.09 -9.74 -1.98
C VAL A 188 11.86 -8.72 -1.12
N PRO A 189 13.18 -8.79 -0.98
CA PRO A 189 13.95 -7.90 -0.11
C PRO A 189 13.69 -6.42 -0.32
N VAL A 190 13.63 -5.67 0.77
CA VAL A 190 13.50 -4.20 0.72
C VAL A 190 14.74 -3.59 0.09
N VAL A 191 14.52 -2.76 -0.93
CA VAL A 191 15.57 -1.94 -1.55
C VAL A 191 15.61 -0.59 -0.84
N HIS A 192 16.81 -0.13 -0.45
CA HIS A 192 16.99 1.18 0.18
C HIS A 192 18.04 2.01 -0.57
N CYS A 193 17.64 3.18 -1.05
CA CYS A 193 18.50 4.12 -1.78
C CYS A 193 18.13 5.58 -1.43
N ARG A 194 18.81 6.55 -2.06
CA ARG A 194 18.52 7.99 -1.89
C ARG A 194 17.99 8.59 -3.19
N VAL A 195 17.31 9.70 -3.06
CA VAL A 195 16.99 10.56 -4.21
C VAL A 195 18.23 10.85 -5.03
N GLY A 196 18.18 10.52 -6.32
CA GLY A 196 19.26 10.77 -7.27
C GLY A 196 20.38 9.72 -7.27
N ASP A 197 20.30 8.67 -6.46
CA ASP A 197 21.15 7.49 -6.63
C ASP A 197 20.83 6.81 -7.96
N THR A 198 21.80 6.14 -8.53
CA THR A 198 21.61 5.35 -9.73
C THR A 198 21.24 3.93 -9.34
N VAL A 199 20.11 3.43 -9.81
CA VAL A 199 19.72 2.02 -9.69
C VAL A 199 19.92 1.36 -11.05
N GLU A 200 20.88 0.44 -11.12
CA GLU A 200 21.13 -0.43 -12.28
C GLU A 200 20.47 -1.78 -11.96
N PHE A 201 19.40 -2.09 -12.66
CA PHE A 201 18.60 -3.28 -12.42
C PHE A 201 18.65 -4.24 -13.59
N THR A 202 18.87 -5.52 -13.29
CA THR A 202 18.80 -6.62 -14.25
C THR A 202 17.88 -7.70 -13.71
N LEU A 203 16.87 -8.08 -14.48
CA LEU A 203 16.02 -9.24 -14.23
C LEU A 203 16.36 -10.34 -15.20
N THR A 204 16.66 -11.55 -14.68
CA THR A 204 16.76 -12.78 -15.46
C THR A 204 15.58 -13.68 -15.13
N ASN A 205 14.86 -14.15 -16.12
CA ASN A 205 13.74 -15.06 -15.91
C ASN A 205 14.21 -16.52 -16.02
N GLU A 206 14.12 -17.29 -14.92
CA GLU A 206 14.49 -18.70 -14.86
C GLU A 206 13.31 -19.67 -15.09
N VAL A 207 12.07 -19.15 -15.17
CA VAL A 207 10.86 -19.98 -15.23
C VAL A 207 10.13 -19.88 -16.57
N ALA A 208 9.17 -20.78 -16.80
CA ALA A 208 8.47 -20.87 -18.09
C ALA A 208 7.55 -19.67 -18.37
N VAL A 209 6.93 -19.12 -17.31
CA VAL A 209 6.05 -17.97 -17.39
C VAL A 209 6.88 -16.70 -17.62
N PRO A 210 6.52 -15.83 -18.56
CA PRO A 210 7.20 -14.55 -18.74
C PRO A 210 7.00 -13.64 -17.51
N HIS A 211 8.04 -12.91 -17.15
CA HIS A 211 8.02 -11.96 -16.04
C HIS A 211 8.65 -10.62 -16.44
N SER A 212 8.37 -9.58 -15.67
CA SER A 212 8.94 -8.24 -15.85
C SER A 212 9.19 -7.59 -14.49
N MET A 213 9.69 -6.36 -14.50
CA MET A 213 9.83 -5.58 -13.27
C MET A 213 9.34 -4.16 -13.52
N ASP A 214 8.45 -3.70 -12.64
CA ASP A 214 7.99 -2.31 -12.56
C ASP A 214 8.39 -1.73 -11.21
N PHE A 215 9.19 -0.66 -11.20
CA PHE A 215 9.51 0.12 -10.00
C PHE A 215 8.69 1.42 -10.00
N HIS A 216 7.78 1.58 -9.07
CA HIS A 216 7.01 2.83 -8.92
C HIS A 216 7.89 4.06 -8.61
N ALA A 217 9.11 3.85 -8.14
CA ALA A 217 10.11 4.91 -7.95
C ALA A 217 10.83 5.33 -9.25
N ALA A 218 10.65 4.57 -10.35
CA ALA A 218 11.33 4.83 -11.62
C ALA A 218 10.50 5.76 -12.53
N GLN A 219 11.21 6.53 -13.34
CA GLN A 219 10.62 7.30 -14.44
C GLN A 219 11.35 6.90 -15.72
N VAL A 220 10.82 5.91 -16.41
CA VAL A 220 11.38 5.28 -17.60
C VAL A 220 10.27 4.97 -18.61
N ASP A 221 10.62 4.70 -19.85
CA ASP A 221 9.63 4.16 -20.80
C ASP A 221 9.29 2.71 -20.45
N PRO A 222 8.04 2.42 -20.00
CA PRO A 222 7.67 1.07 -19.57
C PRO A 222 7.74 0.03 -20.68
N LYS A 223 7.57 0.40 -21.95
CA LYS A 223 7.69 -0.53 -23.07
C LYS A 223 9.10 -1.07 -23.25
N VAL A 224 10.10 -0.31 -22.83
CA VAL A 224 11.52 -0.68 -22.92
C VAL A 224 11.99 -1.31 -21.62
N ALA A 225 11.79 -0.61 -20.50
CA ALA A 225 12.33 -0.99 -19.20
C ALA A 225 11.55 -2.14 -18.56
N PHE A 226 10.20 -2.11 -18.66
CA PHE A 226 9.32 -3.06 -17.97
C PHE A 226 8.76 -4.13 -18.91
N ARG A 227 9.43 -4.37 -20.04
CA ARG A 227 9.04 -5.43 -20.96
C ARG A 227 9.15 -6.80 -20.31
N SER A 228 8.21 -7.68 -20.64
CA SER A 228 8.27 -9.07 -20.20
C SER A 228 9.44 -9.81 -20.85
N VAL A 229 10.11 -10.64 -20.07
CA VAL A 229 11.20 -11.52 -20.51
C VAL A 229 10.81 -12.98 -20.35
N ARG A 230 11.14 -13.79 -21.35
CA ARG A 230 10.88 -15.24 -21.37
C ARG A 230 11.97 -15.98 -20.60
N LYS A 231 11.74 -17.27 -20.38
CA LYS A 231 12.74 -18.14 -19.75
C LYS A 231 14.11 -18.04 -20.41
N GLY A 232 15.14 -17.79 -19.60
CA GLY A 232 16.52 -17.60 -20.05
C GLY A 232 16.85 -16.21 -20.62
N GLU A 233 15.84 -15.33 -20.78
CA GLU A 233 16.07 -13.95 -21.20
C GLU A 233 16.29 -13.03 -20.00
N SER A 234 16.94 -11.89 -20.27
CA SER A 234 17.12 -10.83 -19.28
C SER A 234 16.70 -9.47 -19.83
N VAL A 235 16.33 -8.58 -18.93
CA VAL A 235 16.17 -7.15 -19.20
C VAL A 235 17.02 -6.36 -18.23
N THR A 236 17.75 -5.36 -18.74
CA THR A 236 18.52 -4.42 -17.91
C THR A 236 18.04 -3.01 -18.19
N PHE A 237 17.85 -2.24 -17.13
CA PHE A 237 17.57 -0.81 -17.24
C PHE A 237 18.13 -0.05 -16.05
N THR A 238 18.22 1.26 -16.20
CA THR A 238 18.76 2.15 -15.16
C THR A 238 17.78 3.28 -14.92
N PHE A 239 17.62 3.65 -13.65
CA PHE A 239 16.83 4.80 -13.26
C PHE A 239 17.44 5.54 -12.07
N LYS A 240 16.96 6.76 -11.83
CA LYS A 240 17.31 7.57 -10.66
C LYS A 240 16.02 8.04 -10.00
N PRO A 241 15.72 7.58 -8.78
CA PRO A 241 14.55 8.05 -8.04
C PRO A 241 14.62 9.58 -7.87
N ARG A 242 13.53 10.26 -8.22
CA ARG A 242 13.44 11.72 -8.15
C ARG A 242 12.81 12.21 -6.87
N TRP A 243 12.01 11.37 -6.23
CA TRP A 243 11.25 11.70 -5.04
C TRP A 243 11.57 10.74 -3.91
N ALA A 244 11.67 11.28 -2.69
CA ALA A 244 11.76 10.46 -1.49
C ALA A 244 10.40 9.88 -1.14
N GLY A 245 10.39 8.66 -0.57
CA GLY A 245 9.16 7.98 -0.17
C GLY A 245 9.30 6.48 -0.09
N ALA A 246 8.17 5.84 0.20
CA ALA A 246 8.01 4.41 0.15
C ALA A 246 7.28 4.04 -1.15
N PHE A 247 7.84 3.17 -1.96
CA PHE A 247 7.30 2.80 -3.25
C PHE A 247 7.23 1.29 -3.40
N MET A 248 6.22 0.82 -4.10
CA MET A 248 6.12 -0.57 -4.52
C MET A 248 7.05 -0.85 -5.71
N TYR A 249 7.51 -2.08 -5.82
CA TYR A 249 7.93 -2.67 -7.08
C TYR A 249 7.24 -4.02 -7.26
N HIS A 250 6.97 -4.42 -8.50
CA HIS A 250 6.24 -5.64 -8.79
C HIS A 250 6.46 -6.15 -10.22
N CYS A 251 6.01 -7.36 -10.49
CA CYS A 251 5.91 -7.85 -11.86
C CYS A 251 4.76 -7.15 -12.59
N GLY A 252 5.05 -6.54 -13.75
CA GLY A 252 4.07 -5.86 -14.60
C GLY A 252 3.57 -6.69 -15.78
N THR A 253 3.94 -7.97 -15.86
CA THR A 253 3.46 -8.87 -16.93
C THR A 253 1.97 -9.18 -16.72
N ALA A 254 1.20 -9.11 -17.79
CA ALA A 254 -0.23 -9.44 -17.74
C ALA A 254 -0.47 -10.96 -17.66
N PRO A 255 -1.50 -11.40 -16.91
CA PRO A 255 -2.39 -10.60 -16.08
C PRO A 255 -1.72 -10.16 -14.77
N VAL A 256 -1.55 -8.85 -14.60
CA VAL A 256 -0.77 -8.25 -13.50
C VAL A 256 -1.28 -8.69 -12.12
N LEU A 257 -2.60 -8.81 -11.97
CA LEU A 257 -3.24 -9.30 -10.75
C LEU A 257 -2.69 -10.68 -10.34
N MET A 258 -2.53 -11.60 -11.29
CA MET A 258 -2.01 -12.94 -11.04
C MET A 258 -0.56 -12.90 -10.55
N HIS A 259 0.29 -12.10 -11.19
CA HIS A 259 1.70 -12.01 -10.86
C HIS A 259 1.93 -11.39 -9.47
N ILE A 260 1.27 -10.26 -9.18
CA ILE A 260 1.32 -9.65 -7.84
C ILE A 260 0.72 -10.60 -6.80
N GLY A 261 -0.48 -11.12 -7.04
CA GLY A 261 -1.16 -12.02 -6.11
C GLY A 261 -0.41 -13.33 -5.86
N SER A 262 0.49 -13.74 -6.76
CA SER A 262 1.35 -14.93 -6.59
C SER A 262 2.67 -14.66 -5.86
N GLY A 263 2.95 -13.40 -5.46
CA GLY A 263 4.10 -13.08 -4.60
C GLY A 263 5.17 -12.19 -5.22
N MET A 264 4.99 -11.70 -6.46
CA MET A 264 6.02 -10.91 -7.17
C MET A 264 5.92 -9.42 -6.84
N TYR A 265 6.24 -9.04 -5.63
CA TYR A 265 6.21 -7.67 -5.14
C TYR A 265 7.18 -7.43 -3.99
N GLY A 266 7.48 -6.16 -3.75
CA GLY A 266 8.26 -5.69 -2.61
C GLY A 266 8.28 -4.18 -2.51
N ALA A 267 9.16 -3.65 -1.67
CA ALA A 267 9.27 -2.23 -1.38
C ALA A 267 10.65 -1.67 -1.76
N ILE A 268 10.66 -0.47 -2.33
CA ILE A 268 11.84 0.37 -2.44
C ILE A 268 11.61 1.63 -1.62
N ILE A 269 12.46 1.85 -0.62
CA ILE A 269 12.46 3.04 0.21
C ILE A 269 13.52 4.00 -0.35
N VAL A 270 13.07 5.19 -0.68
CA VAL A 270 13.93 6.25 -1.20
C VAL A 270 14.06 7.33 -0.14
N SER A 271 15.19 7.36 0.53
CA SER A 271 15.51 8.42 1.50
C SER A 271 15.76 9.75 0.77
N PRO A 272 15.46 10.90 1.40
CA PRO A 272 15.87 12.20 0.87
C PRO A 272 17.41 12.33 0.81
N ARG A 273 17.89 13.36 0.12
CA ARG A 273 19.34 13.62 0.04
C ARG A 273 19.93 14.02 1.38
N GLU A 274 19.19 14.86 2.08
CA GLU A 274 19.55 15.27 3.43
C GLU A 274 19.17 14.19 4.43
N PRO A 275 20.03 13.88 5.41
CA PRO A 275 19.70 12.90 6.44
C PRO A 275 18.44 13.28 7.20
N LEU A 276 17.58 12.30 7.44
CA LEU A 276 16.42 12.47 8.30
C LEU A 276 16.83 12.51 9.77
N PRO A 277 16.03 13.14 10.65
CA PRO A 277 16.21 13.01 12.09
C PRO A 277 16.28 11.51 12.48
N PRO A 278 17.16 11.15 13.43
CA PRO A 278 17.29 9.76 13.88
C PRO A 278 15.94 9.18 14.30
N ALA A 279 15.69 7.96 13.88
CA ALA A 279 14.49 7.21 14.24
C ALA A 279 14.80 5.71 14.22
N LYS A 280 13.96 4.90 14.89
CA LYS A 280 13.85 3.46 14.65
C LYS A 280 12.97 3.29 13.42
N GLU A 281 13.54 2.80 12.33
CA GLU A 281 12.87 2.75 11.03
C GLU A 281 12.48 1.33 10.68
N PHE A 282 11.20 1.15 10.37
CA PHE A 282 10.62 -0.14 10.00
C PHE A 282 9.88 -0.06 8.68
N VAL A 283 9.99 -1.09 7.87
CA VAL A 283 9.25 -1.24 6.62
C VAL A 283 8.17 -2.31 6.80
N LEU A 284 6.92 -1.93 6.56
CA LEU A 284 5.79 -2.83 6.60
C LEU A 284 5.16 -2.94 5.21
N VAL A 285 5.34 -4.08 4.57
CA VAL A 285 4.76 -4.40 3.27
C VAL A 285 3.47 -5.17 3.50
N GLN A 286 2.32 -4.54 3.31
CA GLN A 286 1.04 -5.25 3.36
C GLN A 286 0.79 -5.99 2.06
N SER A 287 0.26 -7.20 2.17
CA SER A 287 -0.10 -8.03 1.02
C SER A 287 -1.23 -9.01 1.33
N GLU A 288 -1.76 -9.61 0.26
CA GLU A 288 -2.92 -10.49 0.26
C GLU A 288 -2.53 -11.87 -0.28
N PHE A 289 -3.06 -12.93 0.33
CA PHE A 289 -2.88 -14.31 -0.13
C PHE A 289 -4.23 -14.93 -0.48
N TYR A 290 -4.34 -15.39 -1.71
CA TYR A 290 -5.52 -16.04 -2.29
C TYR A 290 -5.13 -17.47 -2.66
N LEU A 291 -5.51 -18.45 -1.85
CA LEU A 291 -4.92 -19.77 -1.89
C LEU A 291 -5.95 -20.85 -2.23
N ALA A 292 -5.61 -21.70 -3.18
CA ALA A 292 -6.32 -22.93 -3.46
C ALA A 292 -6.01 -24.00 -2.40
N ASP A 293 -6.64 -25.16 -2.51
CA ASP A 293 -6.37 -26.30 -1.66
C ASP A 293 -4.95 -26.83 -1.86
N ALA A 294 -4.38 -27.39 -0.80
CA ALA A 294 -3.01 -27.88 -0.83
C ALA A 294 -2.85 -29.10 -1.74
N VAL A 295 -1.80 -29.09 -2.55
CA VAL A 295 -1.32 -30.23 -3.33
C VAL A 295 0.07 -30.60 -2.77
N ASN A 296 0.21 -31.83 -2.26
CA ASN A 296 1.45 -32.29 -1.60
C ASN A 296 1.97 -31.35 -0.50
N GLY A 297 1.03 -30.77 0.27
CA GLY A 297 1.39 -29.87 1.39
C GLY A 297 1.71 -28.43 0.99
N VAL A 298 1.68 -28.09 -0.30
CA VAL A 298 1.89 -26.73 -0.80
C VAL A 298 0.59 -26.19 -1.38
N ARG A 299 0.20 -24.97 -1.02
CA ARG A 299 -1.00 -24.31 -1.53
C ARG A 299 -0.65 -23.44 -2.73
N PRO A 300 -1.18 -23.73 -3.92
CA PRO A 300 -1.07 -22.83 -5.05
C PRO A 300 -1.95 -21.59 -4.86
N PHE A 301 -1.68 -20.54 -5.63
CA PHE A 301 -2.53 -19.35 -5.66
C PHE A 301 -3.79 -19.58 -6.50
N ASP A 302 -4.90 -18.95 -6.11
CA ASP A 302 -6.21 -19.05 -6.76
C ASP A 302 -6.58 -17.72 -7.43
N TYR A 303 -6.54 -17.69 -8.76
CA TYR A 303 -6.86 -16.50 -9.54
C TYR A 303 -8.33 -16.08 -9.44
N ASN A 304 -9.27 -17.03 -9.29
CA ASN A 304 -10.68 -16.71 -9.14
C ASN A 304 -10.97 -16.04 -7.79
N LYS A 305 -10.28 -16.48 -6.73
CA LYS A 305 -10.33 -15.77 -5.45
C LYS A 305 -9.74 -14.36 -5.54
N MET A 306 -8.65 -14.16 -6.30
CA MET A 306 -8.09 -12.82 -6.56
C MET A 306 -9.12 -11.92 -7.24
N LEU A 307 -9.79 -12.42 -8.30
CA LEU A 307 -10.87 -11.69 -8.98
C LEU A 307 -12.06 -11.38 -8.07
N SER A 308 -12.35 -12.28 -7.13
CA SER A 308 -13.44 -12.13 -6.16
C SER A 308 -13.04 -11.29 -4.94
N THR A 309 -11.79 -10.87 -4.84
CA THR A 309 -11.25 -10.04 -3.75
C THR A 309 -11.45 -10.61 -2.34
N LEU A 310 -11.38 -11.96 -2.23
CA LEU A 310 -11.60 -12.70 -0.98
C LEU A 310 -10.32 -13.41 -0.53
N PRO A 311 -9.32 -12.70 0.03
CA PRO A 311 -8.06 -13.29 0.46
C PRO A 311 -8.27 -14.28 1.62
N ASP A 312 -7.52 -15.37 1.64
CA ASP A 312 -7.43 -16.30 2.78
C ASP A 312 -6.65 -15.65 3.93
N TYR A 313 -5.55 -14.97 3.61
CA TYR A 313 -4.71 -14.24 4.56
C TYR A 313 -4.39 -12.83 4.08
N MET A 314 -4.19 -11.96 5.06
CA MET A 314 -3.56 -10.66 4.91
C MET A 314 -2.28 -10.67 5.74
N ALA A 315 -1.23 -10.01 5.31
CA ALA A 315 0.02 -10.03 6.05
C ALA A 315 0.75 -8.70 6.00
N PHE A 316 1.47 -8.38 7.06
CA PHE A 316 2.62 -7.49 6.98
C PHE A 316 3.87 -8.34 6.73
N ASN A 317 4.67 -7.95 5.73
CA ASN A 317 5.90 -8.61 5.33
C ASN A 317 5.74 -10.12 5.07
N GLY A 318 4.63 -10.48 4.38
CA GLY A 318 4.41 -11.80 3.80
C GLY A 318 4.14 -12.94 4.79
N ARG A 319 4.06 -12.68 6.09
CA ARG A 319 3.78 -13.69 7.11
C ARG A 319 2.64 -13.21 8.01
N PRO A 320 1.44 -13.80 7.90
CA PRO A 320 0.32 -13.47 8.77
C PRO A 320 0.67 -13.62 10.24
N ASN A 321 0.32 -12.63 11.07
CA ASN A 321 0.50 -12.65 12.53
C ASN A 321 1.96 -12.76 13.04
N GLN A 322 2.98 -12.65 12.20
CA GLN A 322 4.37 -12.86 12.64
C GLN A 322 4.81 -11.93 13.76
N TYR A 323 4.34 -10.68 13.74
CA TYR A 323 4.69 -9.68 14.75
C TYR A 323 3.79 -9.74 16.00
N ILE A 324 2.86 -10.70 16.09
CA ILE A 324 2.23 -11.11 17.36
C ILE A 324 3.17 -12.06 18.10
N ALA A 325 3.71 -13.05 17.39
CA ALA A 325 4.60 -14.06 17.99
C ALA A 325 5.98 -13.46 18.35
N GLU A 326 6.49 -12.57 17.49
CA GLU A 326 7.79 -11.89 17.68
C GLU A 326 7.60 -10.38 17.41
N PRO A 327 7.22 -9.58 18.43
CA PRO A 327 6.93 -8.15 18.32
C PRO A 327 8.11 -7.31 17.83
N ILE A 328 7.82 -6.07 17.45
CA ILE A 328 8.81 -5.04 17.20
C ILE A 328 9.09 -4.33 18.54
N HIS A 329 10.35 -4.27 18.96
CA HIS A 329 10.76 -3.65 20.23
C HIS A 329 11.42 -2.28 20.01
N VAL A 330 11.01 -1.31 20.81
CA VAL A 330 11.57 0.04 20.91
C VAL A 330 11.58 0.48 22.37
N LYS A 331 12.10 1.67 22.68
CA LYS A 331 12.14 2.21 24.04
C LYS A 331 11.31 3.47 24.16
N VAL A 332 10.90 3.78 25.38
CA VAL A 332 10.31 5.09 25.71
C VAL A 332 11.26 6.20 25.25
N GLY A 333 10.73 7.18 24.54
CA GLY A 333 11.46 8.30 23.95
C GLY A 333 12.00 8.03 22.54
N ASP A 334 11.95 6.78 22.04
CA ASP A 334 12.31 6.49 20.66
C ASP A 334 11.31 7.14 19.71
N ARG A 335 11.84 7.82 18.69
CA ARG A 335 11.08 8.15 17.48
C ARG A 335 11.00 6.91 16.61
N VAL A 336 9.80 6.50 16.28
CA VAL A 336 9.52 5.41 15.35
C VAL A 336 9.08 5.97 14.01
N ARG A 337 9.62 5.42 12.94
CA ARG A 337 9.23 5.73 11.57
C ARG A 337 8.83 4.47 10.84
N PHE A 338 7.53 4.35 10.51
CA PHE A 338 7.03 3.27 9.68
C PHE A 338 6.95 3.70 8.22
N TRP A 339 7.61 2.95 7.35
CA TRP A 339 7.46 2.99 5.92
C TRP A 339 6.45 1.91 5.53
N VAL A 340 5.21 2.29 5.28
CA VAL A 340 4.14 1.34 4.95
C VAL A 340 3.95 1.32 3.45
N VAL A 341 4.12 0.15 2.83
CA VAL A 341 3.87 -0.07 1.40
C VAL A 341 2.76 -1.10 1.27
N ASN A 342 1.69 -0.75 0.56
CA ASN A 342 0.61 -1.68 0.31
C ASN A 342 0.74 -2.29 -1.09
N CYS A 343 1.22 -3.51 -1.14
CA CYS A 343 1.34 -4.27 -2.38
C CYS A 343 0.04 -4.95 -2.81
N GLY A 344 -0.99 -4.88 -2.00
CA GLY A 344 -2.33 -5.38 -2.30
C GLY A 344 -2.39 -6.87 -2.67
N PRO A 345 -2.96 -7.21 -3.82
CA PRO A 345 -3.21 -6.38 -5.01
C PRO A 345 -4.49 -5.51 -5.00
N THR A 346 -5.39 -5.67 -4.05
CA THR A 346 -6.73 -5.09 -4.17
C THR A 346 -7.14 -4.18 -3.00
N HIS A 347 -6.93 -4.65 -1.76
CA HIS A 347 -7.47 -3.97 -0.58
C HIS A 347 -6.56 -2.86 -0.07
N PRO A 348 -7.11 -1.75 0.47
CA PRO A 348 -6.34 -0.72 1.14
C PRO A 348 -5.73 -1.23 2.44
N SER A 349 -4.70 -0.55 2.92
CA SER A 349 -4.13 -0.73 4.25
C SER A 349 -4.53 0.48 5.11
N ALA A 350 -5.62 0.37 5.85
CA ALA A 350 -6.02 1.36 6.84
C ALA A 350 -5.09 1.25 8.07
N PHE A 351 -3.88 1.80 7.95
CA PHE A 351 -2.82 1.63 8.94
C PHE A 351 -3.10 2.44 10.21
N HIS A 352 -2.99 1.78 11.37
CA HIS A 352 -3.20 2.35 12.70
C HIS A 352 -2.31 1.67 13.73
N VAL A 353 -1.88 2.41 14.74
CA VAL A 353 -1.25 1.89 15.96
C VAL A 353 -2.22 2.16 17.13
N VAL A 354 -2.77 1.09 17.71
CA VAL A 354 -3.77 1.19 18.77
C VAL A 354 -3.15 1.76 20.03
N GLY A 355 -3.78 2.79 20.58
CA GLY A 355 -3.28 3.50 21.76
C GLY A 355 -2.34 4.66 21.42
N GLU A 356 -2.04 4.89 20.14
CA GLU A 356 -1.16 5.94 19.67
C GLU A 356 -1.83 6.81 18.60
N GLN A 357 -1.25 7.97 18.37
CA GLN A 357 -1.52 8.85 17.23
C GLN A 357 -0.21 9.15 16.53
N PHE A 358 -0.25 9.21 15.21
CA PHE A 358 0.93 9.63 14.46
C PHE A 358 1.14 11.14 14.63
N ASP A 359 2.30 11.53 15.15
CA ASP A 359 2.71 12.94 15.23
C ASP A 359 2.71 13.57 13.84
N THR A 360 3.23 12.81 12.88
CA THR A 360 3.30 13.20 11.47
C THR A 360 3.08 12.01 10.55
N MET A 361 2.46 12.29 9.41
CA MET A 361 2.36 11.39 8.28
C MET A 361 2.73 12.14 7.01
N TYR A 362 3.34 11.44 6.07
CA TYR A 362 3.76 11.97 4.77
C TYR A 362 3.24 11.06 3.66
N LEU A 363 2.64 11.65 2.62
CA LEU A 363 2.27 10.91 1.39
C LEU A 363 3.49 10.40 0.62
N GLY A 364 4.65 10.97 0.86
CA GLY A 364 5.95 10.53 0.37
C GLY A 364 6.88 10.25 1.53
N ALA A 365 7.79 11.22 1.82
CA ALA A 365 8.74 11.15 2.93
C ALA A 365 9.01 12.54 3.52
N PRO A 366 9.51 12.62 4.79
CA PRO A 366 10.12 13.84 5.29
C PRO A 366 11.27 14.31 4.36
N PRO A 367 11.55 15.62 4.23
CA PRO A 367 10.88 16.75 4.87
C PRO A 367 9.71 17.33 4.07
N GLY A 368 8.95 16.52 3.34
CA GLY A 368 7.75 16.96 2.63
C GLY A 368 6.70 17.56 3.56
N THR A 369 5.54 17.94 3.01
CA THR A 369 4.45 18.51 3.82
C THR A 369 3.88 17.47 4.78
N PRO A 370 4.01 17.65 6.12
CA PRO A 370 3.45 16.73 7.08
C PRO A 370 1.94 16.94 7.27
N ILE A 371 1.22 15.85 7.45
CA ILE A 371 -0.13 15.85 8.02
C ILE A 371 0.05 15.44 9.49
N ARG A 372 -0.53 16.19 10.44
CA ARG A 372 -0.29 16.01 11.87
C ARG A 372 -1.50 15.45 12.59
N GLY A 373 -1.25 14.69 13.68
CA GLY A 373 -2.29 14.19 14.58
C GLY A 373 -3.20 13.16 13.88
N VAL A 374 -2.63 12.31 13.04
CA VAL A 374 -3.38 11.29 12.30
C VAL A 374 -3.53 10.04 13.16
N GLN A 375 -4.74 9.52 13.25
CA GLN A 375 -5.00 8.28 13.99
C GLN A 375 -4.93 7.05 13.08
N THR A 376 -5.54 7.12 11.91
CA THR A 376 -5.63 6.04 10.92
C THR A 376 -5.60 6.65 9.53
N TRP A 377 -4.90 6.02 8.59
CA TRP A 377 -4.89 6.48 7.21
C TRP A 377 -4.79 5.32 6.24
N ASP A 378 -5.53 5.43 5.12
CA ASP A 378 -5.49 4.44 4.06
C ASP A 378 -4.25 4.60 3.19
N VAL A 379 -3.45 3.53 3.13
CA VAL A 379 -2.43 3.35 2.09
C VAL A 379 -3.10 2.59 0.95
N PRO A 380 -3.32 3.21 -0.21
CA PRO A 380 -3.98 2.52 -1.33
C PRO A 380 -3.14 1.36 -1.85
N ALA A 381 -3.77 0.40 -2.50
CA ALA A 381 -3.05 -0.67 -3.21
C ALA A 381 -2.10 -0.05 -4.25
N GLY A 382 -0.85 -0.50 -4.28
CA GLY A 382 0.22 0.07 -5.10
C GLY A 382 0.85 1.34 -4.53
N GLY A 383 0.38 1.83 -3.37
CA GLY A 383 0.90 3.03 -2.72
C GLY A 383 1.83 2.76 -1.56
N GLY A 384 2.46 3.84 -1.09
CA GLY A 384 3.29 3.81 0.11
C GLY A 384 3.30 5.15 0.83
N MET A 385 3.45 5.11 2.15
CA MET A 385 3.43 6.29 3.02
C MET A 385 4.42 6.15 4.16
N CYS A 386 4.76 7.27 4.77
CA CYS A 386 5.63 7.35 5.93
C CYS A 386 4.85 7.88 7.14
N PHE A 387 4.90 7.16 8.26
CA PHE A 387 4.25 7.52 9.52
C PHE A 387 5.29 7.66 10.63
N GLU A 388 5.22 8.71 11.41
CA GLU A 388 6.12 8.93 12.55
C GLU A 388 5.34 9.16 13.84
N LEU A 389 5.84 8.56 14.91
CA LEU A 389 5.37 8.79 16.29
C LEU A 389 6.57 8.76 17.25
N VAL A 390 6.41 9.37 18.42
CA VAL A 390 7.33 9.22 19.55
C VAL A 390 6.64 8.39 20.61
N CYS A 391 7.28 7.31 21.06
CA CYS A 391 6.73 6.41 22.05
C CYS A 391 6.93 6.98 23.46
N ASP A 392 5.89 7.62 24.02
CA ASP A 392 5.99 8.34 25.30
C ASP A 392 5.67 7.45 26.52
N VAL A 393 4.99 6.33 26.31
CA VAL A 393 4.50 5.44 27.37
C VAL A 393 4.96 4.01 27.11
N PRO A 394 5.48 3.28 28.14
CA PRO A 394 5.80 1.87 27.97
C PRO A 394 4.52 1.04 27.86
N GLY A 395 4.56 -0.01 27.01
CA GLY A 395 3.39 -0.87 26.80
C GLY A 395 3.47 -1.70 25.53
N GLU A 396 2.37 -2.39 25.23
CA GLU A 396 2.20 -3.19 24.02
C GLU A 396 1.14 -2.52 23.14
N PHE A 397 1.53 -2.03 22.00
CA PHE A 397 0.69 -1.25 21.07
C PHE A 397 0.45 -2.06 19.79
N PRO A 398 -0.78 -2.58 19.57
CA PRO A 398 -1.07 -3.28 18.33
C PRO A 398 -0.99 -2.33 17.14
N PHE A 399 -0.22 -2.67 16.09
CA PHE A 399 -0.37 -2.04 14.79
C PHE A 399 -1.20 -2.94 13.87
N VAL A 400 -2.15 -2.34 13.16
CA VAL A 400 -3.21 -3.08 12.47
C VAL A 400 -3.55 -2.46 11.11
N ASN A 401 -4.11 -3.27 10.22
CA ASN A 401 -5.03 -2.75 9.21
C ASN A 401 -6.41 -2.60 9.88
N HIS A 402 -6.90 -1.38 10.07
CA HIS A 402 -8.15 -1.09 10.80
C HIS A 402 -9.42 -1.59 10.08
N GLY A 403 -9.33 -2.05 8.84
CA GLY A 403 -10.31 -2.97 8.27
C GLY A 403 -10.22 -4.30 9.01
N PHE A 404 -10.92 -4.46 10.14
CA PHE A 404 -10.69 -5.57 11.08
C PHE A 404 -10.84 -6.97 10.49
N GLY A 405 -11.61 -7.13 9.40
CA GLY A 405 -11.58 -8.38 8.64
C GLY A 405 -10.19 -8.72 8.09
N HIS A 406 -9.37 -7.70 7.78
CA HIS A 406 -8.00 -7.88 7.33
C HIS A 406 -7.03 -8.19 8.48
N SER A 407 -7.19 -7.53 9.64
CA SER A 407 -6.43 -7.86 10.85
C SER A 407 -6.71 -9.29 11.31
N GLN A 408 -7.97 -9.74 11.30
CA GLN A 408 -8.35 -11.12 11.62
C GLN A 408 -7.72 -12.15 10.67
N LYS A 409 -7.35 -11.74 9.46
CA LYS A 409 -6.64 -12.56 8.49
C LYS A 409 -5.11 -12.47 8.60
N GLY A 410 -4.59 -11.67 9.54
CA GLY A 410 -3.17 -11.63 9.87
C GLY A 410 -2.42 -10.32 9.62
N ALA A 411 -3.10 -9.25 9.13
CA ALA A 411 -2.49 -7.92 9.00
C ALA A 411 -2.47 -7.17 10.35
N ILE A 412 -1.73 -7.73 11.31
CA ILE A 412 -1.60 -7.26 12.70
C ILE A 412 -0.21 -7.61 13.25
N GLY A 413 0.26 -6.80 14.20
CA GLY A 413 1.47 -7.04 14.99
C GLY A 413 1.49 -6.18 16.23
N PHE A 414 2.55 -6.28 17.04
CA PHE A 414 2.75 -5.46 18.23
C PHE A 414 4.03 -4.63 18.12
N LEU A 415 3.92 -3.37 18.50
CA LEU A 415 5.02 -2.50 18.86
C LEU A 415 5.11 -2.54 20.40
N VAL A 416 6.17 -3.14 20.93
CA VAL A 416 6.45 -3.19 22.37
C VAL A 416 7.39 -2.05 22.70
N VAL A 417 6.94 -1.16 23.58
CA VAL A 417 7.71 -0.02 24.07
C VAL A 417 8.25 -0.39 25.43
N ASP A 418 9.54 -0.71 25.48
CA ASP A 418 10.26 -1.03 26.72
C ASP A 418 10.56 0.26 27.51
N PRO A 419 10.61 0.22 28.87
CA PRO A 419 10.95 1.36 29.71
C PRO A 419 12.30 2.01 29.41
#